data_a2444d432eb7f630914de02864e799ae
#
_entry.id   a2444d432eb7f630914de02864e799ae
#
_cell.length_a   1.000
_cell.length_b   1.000
_cell.length_c   1.000
_cell.angle_alpha   90.00
_cell.angle_beta   90.00
_cell.angle_gamma   90.00
#
_symmetry.space_group_name_H-M   'P 1'
#
loop_
_entity.id
_entity.type
_entity.pdbx_description
1 polymer ?
#
loop_
_entity_poly.entity_id
_entity_poly.type
_entity_poly.pdbx_seq_one_letter_code
_entity_poly.pdbx_strand_id
1 'polypeptide(L)'
;ALAWLTLGLIGVSAGAALALNVYYTDSAFARDDYRGMVRTINALATPQDAILLDAPGQRDVFSYYYRGNLPVLALPAQRPPLAAETTANLAADLAGKRRVYALFWATDESDPSRIVETWLDQHAYKVQDAWQGNVRFVIYSLPQATAPMQPLAVTFAPLADLAGLALSVPALPSGEVLEITLRWQVKAATAQRYKVFLQLLDGADQVWAQRDAEPAGESRPTSTWQPGEVIEDRHGLLIAPGTPPGRYRLIAGLYDAATGVRLRTSDADFVDLGLIEVTRPDAPWPRAAFTMQTVVDRQLGDVILLGYNHYPRGFSHAPETPLRRGDILHLDLFWQAVATPMQGQQMTVSLDGPASSQVVSEAGPLASAGYPSSQWQPGEIVRGQLDLTLPADLPAGVYRVVMHVPGTIPIAGADIGMVNIE
;
A
#
# COMPACT_ATOMS: atom_id res chain seq x y z
N ALA A 1 -15.72 27.80 -51.27
CA ALA A 1 -15.14 26.45 -51.19
C ALA A 1 -14.04 26.38 -50.12
N LEU A 2 -13.05 27.28 -50.10
CA LEU A 2 -11.93 27.27 -49.14
C LEU A 2 -12.37 27.39 -47.69
N ALA A 3 -13.31 28.29 -47.37
CA ALA A 3 -13.84 28.49 -46.02
C ALA A 3 -14.57 27.26 -45.46
N TRP A 4 -15.27 26.50 -46.29
CA TRP A 4 -15.91 25.27 -45.87
C TRP A 4 -14.91 24.12 -45.65
N LEU A 5 -13.83 24.09 -46.41
CA LEU A 5 -12.72 23.15 -46.22
C LEU A 5 -11.95 23.45 -44.92
N THR A 6 -11.67 24.72 -44.62
CA THR A 6 -11.03 25.10 -43.34
C THR A 6 -11.90 24.82 -42.15
N LEU A 7 -13.22 25.11 -42.21
CA LEU A 7 -14.15 24.77 -41.13
C LEU A 7 -14.24 23.26 -40.89
N GLY A 8 -14.29 22.47 -41.97
CA GLY A 8 -14.28 21.01 -41.87
C GLY A 8 -12.98 20.47 -41.24
N LEU A 9 -11.82 21.02 -41.62
CA LEU A 9 -10.51 20.62 -41.05
C LEU A 9 -10.42 20.97 -39.57
N ILE A 10 -10.88 22.17 -39.16
CA ILE A 10 -10.94 22.58 -37.75
C ILE A 10 -11.86 21.65 -36.95
N GLY A 11 -13.04 21.31 -37.48
CA GLY A 11 -13.97 20.40 -36.84
C GLY A 11 -13.40 19.01 -36.61
N VAL A 12 -12.74 18.44 -37.63
CA VAL A 12 -12.08 17.14 -37.52
C VAL A 12 -10.92 17.19 -36.54
N SER A 13 -10.08 18.24 -36.58
CA SER A 13 -8.94 18.38 -35.67
C SER A 13 -9.39 18.58 -34.22
N ALA A 14 -10.44 19.36 -33.98
CA ALA A 14 -11.01 19.53 -32.64
C ALA A 14 -11.65 18.24 -32.13
N GLY A 15 -12.40 17.52 -32.97
CA GLY A 15 -12.96 16.21 -32.64
C GLY A 15 -11.88 15.17 -32.30
N ALA A 16 -10.80 15.12 -33.11
CA ALA A 16 -9.66 14.25 -32.85
C ALA A 16 -8.93 14.61 -31.54
N ALA A 17 -8.72 15.89 -31.27
CA ALA A 17 -8.10 16.36 -30.03
C ALA A 17 -8.95 16.00 -28.78
N LEU A 18 -10.28 16.18 -28.85
CA LEU A 18 -11.20 15.78 -27.80
C LEU A 18 -11.20 14.27 -27.58
N ALA A 19 -11.25 13.47 -28.67
CA ALA A 19 -11.22 12.02 -28.60
C ALA A 19 -9.88 11.50 -28.02
N LEU A 20 -8.77 12.10 -28.41
CA LEU A 20 -7.45 11.78 -27.84
C LEU A 20 -7.38 12.18 -26.36
N ASN A 21 -7.90 13.36 -26.00
CA ASN A 21 -7.95 13.75 -24.60
C ASN A 21 -8.72 12.73 -23.76
N VAL A 22 -9.94 12.36 -24.16
CA VAL A 22 -10.75 11.32 -23.50
C VAL A 22 -9.98 9.99 -23.44
N TYR A 23 -9.40 9.57 -24.57
CA TYR A 23 -8.63 8.31 -24.65
C TYR A 23 -7.43 8.25 -23.69
N TYR A 24 -6.76 9.38 -23.43
CA TYR A 24 -5.59 9.42 -22.55
C TYR A 24 -5.91 9.79 -21.11
N THR A 25 -7.08 10.36 -20.82
CA THR A 25 -7.44 10.84 -19.48
C THR A 25 -8.55 10.03 -18.81
N ASP A 26 -9.39 9.34 -19.58
CA ASP A 26 -10.47 8.52 -19.04
C ASP A 26 -9.92 7.15 -18.63
N SER A 27 -10.12 6.79 -17.36
CA SER A 27 -9.71 5.50 -16.78
C SER A 27 -10.30 4.29 -17.50
N ALA A 28 -11.45 4.45 -18.19
CA ALA A 28 -12.05 3.39 -19.00
C ALA A 28 -11.16 2.96 -20.19
N PHE A 29 -10.26 3.83 -20.63
CA PHE A 29 -9.27 3.54 -21.70
C PHE A 29 -7.86 3.31 -21.13
N ALA A 30 -7.70 3.27 -19.80
CA ALA A 30 -6.41 2.98 -19.20
C ALA A 30 -5.90 1.61 -19.65
N ARG A 31 -4.67 1.59 -20.17
CA ARG A 31 -4.01 0.35 -20.55
C ARG A 31 -3.36 -0.28 -19.33
N ASP A 32 -3.06 -1.56 -19.43
CA ASP A 32 -2.30 -2.29 -18.43
C ASP A 32 -0.97 -1.56 -18.15
N ASP A 33 -0.77 -1.15 -16.88
CA ASP A 33 0.38 -0.32 -16.51
C ASP A 33 1.63 -1.17 -16.21
N TYR A 34 2.11 -1.91 -17.22
CA TYR A 34 3.39 -2.63 -17.10
C TYR A 34 4.56 -1.71 -16.73
N ARG A 35 4.52 -0.44 -17.14
CA ARG A 35 5.56 0.54 -16.81
C ARG A 35 5.56 0.86 -15.32
N GLY A 36 4.40 1.04 -14.72
CA GLY A 36 4.26 1.28 -13.27
C GLY A 36 4.67 0.07 -12.46
N MET A 37 4.21 -1.14 -12.85
CA MET A 37 4.62 -2.39 -12.21
C MET A 37 6.14 -2.58 -12.26
N VAL A 38 6.77 -2.40 -13.42
CA VAL A 38 8.23 -2.49 -13.58
C VAL A 38 8.97 -1.42 -12.76
N ARG A 39 8.42 -0.21 -12.67
CA ARG A 39 8.99 0.84 -11.81
C ARG A 39 8.99 0.41 -10.34
N THR A 40 7.88 -0.16 -9.86
CA THR A 40 7.77 -0.70 -8.50
C THR A 40 8.77 -1.83 -8.27
N ILE A 41 8.88 -2.78 -9.20
CA ILE A 41 9.85 -3.86 -9.12
C ILE A 41 11.27 -3.30 -9.04
N ASN A 42 11.67 -2.42 -9.95
CA ASN A 42 13.02 -1.85 -9.98
C ASN A 42 13.37 -1.05 -8.72
N ALA A 43 12.37 -0.48 -8.05
CA ALA A 43 12.56 0.34 -6.85
C ALA A 43 12.68 -0.50 -5.57
N LEU A 44 11.99 -1.64 -5.50
CA LEU A 44 11.84 -2.41 -4.26
C LEU A 44 12.57 -3.76 -4.30
N ALA A 45 12.87 -4.29 -5.49
CA ALA A 45 13.40 -5.63 -5.62
C ALA A 45 14.89 -5.71 -5.25
N THR A 46 15.24 -6.85 -4.68
CA THR A 46 16.61 -7.26 -4.36
C THR A 46 17.07 -8.38 -5.32
N PRO A 47 18.36 -8.65 -5.42
CA PRO A 47 18.85 -9.75 -6.28
C PRO A 47 18.31 -11.16 -5.92
N GLN A 48 17.74 -11.30 -4.73
CA GLN A 48 17.17 -12.56 -4.25
C GLN A 48 15.69 -12.71 -4.59
N ASP A 49 15.09 -11.76 -5.28
CA ASP A 49 13.68 -11.79 -5.68
C ASP A 49 13.49 -12.45 -7.06
N ALA A 50 12.25 -12.70 -7.42
CA ALA A 50 11.87 -13.23 -8.73
C ALA A 50 10.61 -12.52 -9.26
N ILE A 51 10.41 -12.58 -10.57
CA ILE A 51 9.21 -12.10 -11.25
C ILE A 51 8.49 -13.32 -11.81
N LEU A 52 7.17 -13.39 -11.64
CA LEU A 52 6.34 -14.45 -12.17
C LEU A 52 5.26 -13.87 -13.09
N LEU A 53 5.17 -14.41 -14.29
CA LEU A 53 4.14 -14.05 -15.26
C LEU A 53 3.16 -15.21 -15.38
N ASP A 54 1.97 -15.05 -14.84
CA ASP A 54 0.87 -15.99 -15.02
C ASP A 54 -0.01 -15.50 -16.16
N ALA A 55 0.37 -15.86 -17.23
CA ALA A 55 0.23 -16.16 -18.63
C ALA A 55 1.57 -15.94 -19.34
N PRO A 56 2.22 -17.00 -19.85
CA PRO A 56 3.51 -16.89 -20.57
C PRO A 56 3.48 -15.92 -21.77
N GLY A 57 2.32 -15.67 -22.35
CA GLY A 57 2.12 -14.70 -23.44
C GLY A 57 2.41 -13.25 -23.05
N GLN A 58 2.50 -12.91 -21.77
CA GLN A 58 2.91 -11.58 -21.30
C GLN A 58 4.41 -11.30 -21.49
N ARG A 59 5.23 -12.33 -21.71
CA ARG A 59 6.70 -12.23 -21.71
C ARG A 59 7.22 -11.12 -22.63
N ASP A 60 6.70 -11.02 -23.83
CA ASP A 60 7.18 -10.04 -24.83
C ASP A 60 6.87 -8.61 -24.40
N VAL A 61 5.64 -8.36 -23.96
CA VAL A 61 5.21 -7.05 -23.45
C VAL A 61 6.00 -6.69 -22.18
N PHE A 62 6.11 -7.62 -21.25
CA PHE A 62 6.86 -7.39 -20.01
C PHE A 62 8.33 -7.09 -20.29
N SER A 63 8.99 -7.86 -21.17
CA SER A 63 10.40 -7.69 -21.55
C SER A 63 10.67 -6.37 -22.26
N TYR A 64 9.68 -5.75 -22.87
CA TYR A 64 9.82 -4.42 -23.47
C TYR A 64 10.10 -3.35 -22.40
N TYR A 65 9.45 -3.46 -21.24
CA TYR A 65 9.59 -2.50 -20.13
C TYR A 65 10.68 -2.91 -19.14
N TYR A 66 10.80 -4.20 -18.83
CA TYR A 66 11.75 -4.70 -17.85
C TYR A 66 13.12 -4.98 -18.49
N ARG A 67 14.17 -4.33 -17.97
CA ARG A 67 15.57 -4.48 -18.38
C ARG A 67 16.48 -4.90 -17.25
N GLY A 68 15.91 -5.33 -16.11
CA GLY A 68 16.67 -5.77 -14.95
C GLY A 68 17.17 -7.20 -15.07
N ASN A 69 17.79 -7.69 -14.00
CA ASN A 69 18.48 -9.00 -13.96
C ASN A 69 17.75 -10.05 -13.13
N LEU A 70 16.55 -9.77 -12.59
CA LEU A 70 15.81 -10.79 -11.85
C LEU A 70 15.34 -11.90 -12.80
N PRO A 71 15.27 -13.16 -12.31
CA PRO A 71 14.67 -14.25 -13.08
C PRO A 71 13.19 -13.94 -13.34
N VAL A 72 12.78 -14.11 -14.59
CA VAL A 72 11.39 -13.97 -15.05
C VAL A 72 10.85 -15.36 -15.37
N LEU A 73 9.98 -15.85 -14.50
CA LEU A 73 9.31 -17.14 -14.59
C LEU A 73 7.99 -16.93 -15.35
N ALA A 74 7.76 -17.71 -16.39
CA ALA A 74 6.51 -17.66 -17.13
C ALA A 74 5.80 -19.02 -16.96
N LEU A 75 4.84 -19.07 -16.08
CA LEU A 75 4.12 -20.27 -15.67
C LEU A 75 2.60 -20.03 -15.74
N PRO A 76 1.79 -21.10 -16.02
CA PRO A 76 2.17 -22.45 -16.39
C PRO A 76 2.92 -22.51 -17.72
N ALA A 77 3.84 -23.45 -17.87
CA ALA A 77 4.66 -23.56 -19.08
C ALA A 77 3.86 -23.99 -20.33
N GLN A 78 2.72 -24.64 -20.14
CA GLN A 78 1.88 -25.18 -21.22
C GLN A 78 0.39 -25.01 -20.95
N ARG A 79 -0.41 -25.12 -22.02
CA ARG A 79 -1.89 -25.06 -21.97
C ARG A 79 -2.48 -26.34 -22.59
N PRO A 80 -3.38 -27.06 -21.87
CA PRO A 80 -3.78 -26.84 -20.50
C PRO A 80 -2.61 -27.06 -19.52
N PRO A 81 -2.62 -26.40 -18.34
CA PRO A 81 -1.58 -26.56 -17.33
C PRO A 81 -1.59 -27.95 -16.72
N LEU A 82 -0.43 -28.52 -16.47
CA LEU A 82 -0.27 -29.74 -15.69
C LEU A 82 0.08 -29.38 -14.25
N ALA A 83 -0.85 -29.66 -13.32
CA ALA A 83 -0.73 -29.23 -11.94
C ALA A 83 0.57 -29.72 -11.27
N ALA A 84 0.91 -31.01 -11.41
CA ALA A 84 2.12 -31.59 -10.81
C ALA A 84 3.42 -30.97 -11.33
N GLU A 85 3.47 -30.68 -12.63
CA GLU A 85 4.64 -30.05 -13.28
C GLU A 85 4.74 -28.58 -12.87
N THR A 86 3.62 -27.84 -12.91
CA THR A 86 3.57 -26.42 -12.54
C THR A 86 4.00 -26.21 -11.10
N THR A 87 3.48 -27.01 -10.15
CA THR A 87 3.85 -26.92 -8.73
C THR A 87 5.29 -27.32 -8.47
N ALA A 88 5.83 -28.33 -9.19
CA ALA A 88 7.24 -28.72 -9.10
C ALA A 88 8.17 -27.59 -9.62
N ASN A 89 7.81 -26.96 -10.74
CA ASN A 89 8.56 -25.83 -11.27
C ASN A 89 8.54 -24.63 -10.33
N LEU A 90 7.37 -24.28 -9.76
CA LEU A 90 7.26 -23.22 -8.75
C LEU A 90 8.18 -23.49 -7.55
N ALA A 91 8.13 -24.71 -7.00
CA ALA A 91 8.96 -25.09 -5.87
C ALA A 91 10.45 -25.01 -6.18
N ALA A 92 10.87 -25.42 -7.37
CA ALA A 92 12.27 -25.41 -7.79
C ALA A 92 12.76 -23.98 -8.09
N ASP A 93 12.00 -23.22 -8.87
CA ASP A 93 12.43 -21.91 -9.37
C ASP A 93 12.37 -20.83 -8.28
N LEU A 94 11.51 -21.00 -7.28
CA LEU A 94 11.36 -20.09 -6.16
C LEU A 94 12.18 -20.49 -4.93
N ALA A 95 12.88 -21.62 -4.97
CA ALA A 95 13.76 -22.04 -3.87
C ALA A 95 14.83 -20.98 -3.57
N GLY A 96 14.92 -20.53 -2.30
CA GLY A 96 15.86 -19.51 -1.86
C GLY A 96 15.57 -18.08 -2.33
N LYS A 97 14.41 -17.83 -2.97
CA LYS A 97 13.94 -16.49 -3.26
C LYS A 97 13.28 -15.89 -2.03
N ARG A 98 13.33 -14.54 -1.94
CA ARG A 98 12.73 -13.80 -0.83
C ARG A 98 11.36 -13.24 -1.15
N ARG A 99 11.20 -12.69 -2.37
CA ARG A 99 9.93 -12.12 -2.84
C ARG A 99 9.63 -12.57 -4.26
N VAL A 100 8.35 -12.63 -4.56
CA VAL A 100 7.83 -12.86 -5.92
C VAL A 100 6.91 -11.70 -6.29
N TYR A 101 7.24 -11.07 -7.42
CA TYR A 101 6.39 -10.09 -8.07
C TYR A 101 5.59 -10.82 -9.15
N ALA A 102 4.33 -11.16 -8.84
CA ALA A 102 3.47 -11.94 -9.71
C ALA A 102 2.54 -11.04 -10.50
N LEU A 103 2.49 -11.25 -11.81
CA LEU A 103 1.59 -10.57 -12.74
C LEU A 103 0.60 -11.60 -13.29
N PHE A 104 -0.66 -11.48 -12.88
CA PHE A 104 -1.76 -12.32 -13.32
C PHE A 104 -2.55 -11.62 -14.42
N TRP A 105 -2.64 -12.26 -15.58
CA TRP A 105 -3.37 -11.74 -16.72
C TRP A 105 -4.02 -12.89 -17.50
N ALA A 106 -5.29 -12.73 -17.90
CA ALA A 106 -6.04 -13.75 -18.62
C ALA A 106 -5.92 -15.17 -17.99
N THR A 107 -5.98 -15.22 -16.65
CA THR A 107 -5.82 -16.47 -15.88
C THR A 107 -6.91 -17.49 -16.20
N ASP A 108 -8.09 -17.03 -16.59
CA ASP A 108 -9.19 -17.91 -17.03
C ASP A 108 -8.80 -18.77 -18.25
N GLU A 109 -7.83 -18.29 -19.06
CA GLU A 109 -7.30 -19.01 -20.21
C GLU A 109 -5.99 -19.73 -19.91
N SER A 110 -5.09 -19.10 -19.13
CA SER A 110 -3.74 -19.60 -18.87
C SER A 110 -3.68 -20.61 -17.74
N ASP A 111 -4.40 -20.33 -16.65
CA ASP A 111 -4.45 -21.14 -15.44
C ASP A 111 -5.87 -21.18 -14.82
N PRO A 112 -6.86 -21.74 -15.55
CA PRO A 112 -8.26 -21.73 -15.11
C PRO A 112 -8.49 -22.44 -13.77
N SER A 113 -7.58 -23.33 -13.38
CA SER A 113 -7.58 -24.00 -12.08
C SER A 113 -6.84 -23.24 -10.98
N ARG A 114 -6.27 -22.05 -11.29
CA ARG A 114 -5.52 -21.20 -10.37
C ARG A 114 -4.41 -21.96 -9.62
N ILE A 115 -3.69 -22.82 -10.32
CA ILE A 115 -2.63 -23.67 -9.74
C ILE A 115 -1.52 -22.81 -9.16
N VAL A 116 -1.09 -21.79 -9.94
CA VAL A 116 0.00 -20.88 -9.56
C VAL A 116 -0.36 -20.08 -8.32
N GLU A 117 -1.52 -19.43 -8.34
CA GLU A 117 -1.96 -18.60 -7.20
C GLU A 117 -2.23 -19.45 -5.97
N THR A 118 -2.90 -20.60 -6.12
CA THR A 118 -3.17 -21.51 -5.00
C THR A 118 -1.87 -22.00 -4.35
N TRP A 119 -0.87 -22.31 -5.16
CA TRP A 119 0.43 -22.71 -4.61
C TRP A 119 1.10 -21.57 -3.84
N LEU A 120 1.09 -20.35 -4.39
CA LEU A 120 1.66 -19.18 -3.72
C LEU A 120 0.93 -18.86 -2.41
N ASP A 121 -0.40 -18.90 -2.39
CA ASP A 121 -1.20 -18.66 -1.18
C ASP A 121 -0.94 -19.70 -0.07
N GLN A 122 -0.55 -20.92 -0.44
CA GLN A 122 -0.20 -21.99 0.51
C GLN A 122 1.25 -21.92 1.00
N HIS A 123 2.19 -21.35 0.21
CA HIS A 123 3.63 -21.42 0.50
C HIS A 123 4.26 -20.06 0.79
N ALA A 124 3.56 -18.96 0.57
CA ALA A 124 4.07 -17.61 0.71
C ALA A 124 3.11 -16.73 1.54
N TYR A 125 3.54 -15.51 1.78
CA TYR A 125 2.77 -14.47 2.48
C TYR A 125 2.38 -13.39 1.47
N LYS A 126 1.10 -13.26 1.17
CA LYS A 126 0.59 -12.23 0.26
C LYS A 126 0.75 -10.86 0.91
N VAL A 127 1.50 -9.98 0.27
CA VAL A 127 1.89 -8.65 0.78
C VAL A 127 0.98 -7.57 0.21
N GLN A 128 0.85 -7.57 -1.11
CA GLN A 128 0.05 -6.61 -1.85
C GLN A 128 -0.72 -7.34 -2.93
N ASP A 129 -1.92 -6.85 -3.23
CA ASP A 129 -2.77 -7.37 -4.27
C ASP A 129 -3.55 -6.20 -4.87
N ALA A 130 -3.26 -5.84 -6.12
CA ALA A 130 -3.85 -4.67 -6.78
C ALA A 130 -4.03 -4.90 -8.27
N TRP A 131 -5.16 -4.45 -8.80
CA TRP A 131 -5.40 -4.39 -10.23
C TRP A 131 -4.77 -3.13 -10.84
N GLN A 132 -4.07 -3.30 -11.95
CA GLN A 132 -3.51 -2.22 -12.76
C GLN A 132 -3.96 -2.41 -14.21
N GLY A 133 -5.11 -1.85 -14.54
CA GLY A 133 -5.84 -2.19 -15.75
C GLY A 133 -6.40 -3.62 -15.65
N ASN A 134 -6.09 -4.47 -16.64
CA ASN A 134 -6.50 -5.87 -16.66
C ASN A 134 -5.43 -6.82 -16.06
N VAL A 135 -4.32 -6.30 -15.57
CA VAL A 135 -3.27 -7.09 -14.89
C VAL A 135 -3.41 -6.94 -13.39
N ARG A 136 -3.51 -8.05 -12.70
CA ARG A 136 -3.45 -8.10 -11.25
C ARG A 136 -2.01 -8.25 -10.82
N PHE A 137 -1.48 -7.25 -10.13
CA PHE A 137 -0.12 -7.21 -9.63
C PHE A 137 -0.11 -7.60 -8.17
N VAL A 138 0.54 -8.71 -7.85
CA VAL A 138 0.58 -9.29 -6.50
C VAL A 138 2.02 -9.45 -6.06
N ILE A 139 2.31 -9.04 -4.83
CA ILE A 139 3.61 -9.23 -4.22
C ILE A 139 3.47 -10.30 -3.13
N TYR A 140 4.34 -11.30 -3.17
CA TYR A 140 4.43 -12.34 -2.16
C TYR A 140 5.81 -12.30 -1.48
N SER A 141 5.85 -12.54 -0.17
CA SER A 141 7.07 -12.84 0.58
C SER A 141 7.18 -14.34 0.78
N LEU A 142 8.36 -14.90 0.50
CA LEU A 142 8.64 -16.31 0.67
C LEU A 142 9.37 -16.54 2.00
N PRO A 143 8.88 -17.44 2.88
CA PRO A 143 9.47 -17.65 4.19
C PRO A 143 10.90 -18.13 4.08
N GLN A 144 11.81 -17.46 4.78
CA GLN A 144 13.22 -17.85 4.84
C GLN A 144 13.48 -18.83 5.99
N ALA A 145 12.62 -18.83 6.99
CA ALA A 145 12.66 -19.74 8.13
C ALA A 145 11.26 -19.96 8.67
N THR A 146 11.05 -21.08 9.35
CA THR A 146 9.80 -21.35 10.05
C THR A 146 9.81 -20.65 11.41
N ALA A 147 8.94 -19.69 11.60
CA ALA A 147 8.75 -19.06 12.89
C ALA A 147 7.96 -19.99 13.85
N PRO A 148 8.34 -20.07 15.13
CA PRO A 148 7.62 -20.88 16.11
C PRO A 148 6.23 -20.29 16.37
N MET A 149 5.22 -21.17 16.35
CA MET A 149 3.85 -20.80 16.69
C MET A 149 3.73 -20.58 18.20
N GLN A 150 3.43 -19.38 18.62
CA GLN A 150 3.13 -19.03 20.01
C GLN A 150 1.63 -19.21 20.27
N PRO A 151 1.21 -19.94 21.33
CA PRO A 151 -0.19 -20.11 21.64
C PRO A 151 -0.81 -18.80 22.09
N LEU A 152 -2.03 -18.54 21.63
CA LEU A 152 -2.91 -17.45 22.06
C LEU A 152 -4.26 -18.02 22.49
N ALA A 153 -5.03 -17.23 23.23
CA ALA A 153 -6.36 -17.57 23.70
C ALA A 153 -7.27 -16.33 23.67
N VAL A 154 -7.56 -15.83 22.47
CA VAL A 154 -8.44 -14.66 22.28
C VAL A 154 -9.65 -15.06 21.46
N THR A 155 -10.84 -14.86 22.02
CA THR A 155 -12.11 -15.22 21.37
C THR A 155 -12.71 -14.02 20.64
N PHE A 156 -12.95 -14.17 19.35
CA PHE A 156 -13.79 -13.29 18.53
C PHE A 156 -15.18 -13.92 18.41
N ALA A 157 -16.04 -13.56 19.34
CA ALA A 157 -17.36 -14.19 19.47
C ALA A 157 -18.33 -13.74 18.37
N PRO A 158 -19.16 -14.67 17.86
CA PRO A 158 -19.20 -16.10 18.17
C PRO A 158 -18.31 -16.96 17.24
N LEU A 159 -17.52 -16.35 16.36
CA LEU A 159 -16.94 -16.95 15.15
C LEU A 159 -15.78 -17.92 15.45
N ALA A 160 -14.73 -17.43 16.10
CA ALA A 160 -13.49 -18.20 16.24
C ALA A 160 -12.64 -17.73 17.42
N ASP A 161 -11.72 -18.61 17.87
CA ASP A 161 -10.59 -18.21 18.70
C ASP A 161 -9.36 -17.96 17.83
N LEU A 162 -8.63 -16.89 18.12
CA LEU A 162 -7.25 -16.75 17.70
C LEU A 162 -6.41 -17.61 18.65
N ALA A 163 -6.00 -18.78 18.17
CA ALA A 163 -5.35 -19.82 18.96
C ALA A 163 -3.83 -19.79 18.85
N GLY A 164 -3.27 -19.00 17.91
CA GLY A 164 -1.81 -18.93 17.76
C GLY A 164 -1.35 -17.81 16.86
N LEU A 165 -0.10 -17.41 17.08
CA LEU A 165 0.63 -16.38 16.34
C LEU A 165 2.05 -16.87 16.03
N ALA A 166 2.51 -16.69 14.80
CA ALA A 166 3.93 -16.78 14.47
C ALA A 166 4.36 -15.52 13.73
N LEU A 167 5.47 -14.92 14.15
CA LEU A 167 6.09 -13.75 13.53
C LEU A 167 7.47 -14.13 13.03
N SER A 168 7.81 -13.72 11.79
CA SER A 168 9.11 -14.02 11.20
C SER A 168 10.27 -13.45 12.01
N VAL A 169 10.12 -12.19 12.45
CA VAL A 169 11.16 -11.48 13.23
C VAL A 169 10.50 -10.45 14.16
N PRO A 170 11.13 -10.10 15.31
CA PRO A 170 10.66 -9.03 16.19
C PRO A 170 11.16 -7.64 15.74
N ALA A 171 12.14 -7.57 14.84
CA ALA A 171 12.72 -6.33 14.33
C ALA A 171 13.07 -6.46 12.86
N LEU A 172 12.78 -5.40 12.05
CA LEU A 172 13.08 -5.36 10.64
C LEU A 172 13.22 -3.91 10.14
N PRO A 173 14.01 -3.67 9.09
CA PRO A 173 14.12 -2.33 8.51
C PRO A 173 12.87 -1.95 7.70
N SER A 174 12.65 -0.63 7.54
CA SER A 174 11.64 -0.13 6.61
C SER A 174 11.93 -0.61 5.19
N GLY A 175 10.87 -0.95 4.43
CA GLY A 175 10.94 -1.59 3.11
C GLY A 175 10.90 -3.12 3.15
N GLU A 176 11.01 -3.74 4.32
CA GLU A 176 10.89 -5.18 4.49
C GLU A 176 9.48 -5.61 4.87
N VAL A 177 9.23 -6.91 4.75
CA VAL A 177 7.93 -7.53 5.03
C VAL A 177 7.98 -8.28 6.35
N LEU A 178 7.07 -7.94 7.26
CA LEU A 178 6.78 -8.74 8.44
C LEU A 178 5.83 -9.88 8.04
N GLU A 179 6.30 -11.11 8.12
CA GLU A 179 5.50 -12.30 7.85
C GLU A 179 4.77 -12.72 9.13
N ILE A 180 3.46 -12.81 9.05
CA ILE A 180 2.56 -13.06 10.17
C ILE A 180 1.69 -14.27 9.83
N THR A 181 1.73 -15.29 10.68
CA THR A 181 0.77 -16.41 10.60
C THR A 181 -0.14 -16.38 11.81
N LEU A 182 -1.42 -16.27 11.55
CA LEU A 182 -2.48 -16.40 12.54
C LEU A 182 -3.08 -17.82 12.47
N ARG A 183 -3.37 -18.41 13.61
CA ARG A 183 -4.08 -19.71 13.69
C ARG A 183 -5.44 -19.51 14.31
N TRP A 184 -6.46 -19.72 13.50
CA TRP A 184 -7.86 -19.62 13.90
C TRP A 184 -8.44 -21.00 14.24
N GLN A 185 -9.08 -21.11 15.39
CA GLN A 185 -9.91 -22.27 15.77
C GLN A 185 -11.37 -21.87 15.61
N VAL A 186 -12.03 -22.42 14.61
CA VAL A 186 -13.41 -22.06 14.27
C VAL A 186 -14.39 -22.62 15.30
N LYS A 187 -15.27 -21.76 15.83
CA LYS A 187 -16.33 -22.13 16.79
C LYS A 187 -17.71 -22.25 16.17
N ALA A 188 -18.03 -21.34 15.25
CA ALA A 188 -19.34 -21.29 14.63
C ALA A 188 -19.23 -21.01 13.13
N ALA A 189 -20.12 -21.59 12.34
CA ALA A 189 -20.29 -21.22 10.94
C ALA A 189 -20.97 -19.85 10.84
N THR A 190 -20.66 -19.12 9.77
CA THR A 190 -21.26 -17.82 9.46
C THR A 190 -21.49 -17.67 7.97
N ALA A 191 -22.51 -16.91 7.58
CA ALA A 191 -22.69 -16.47 6.20
C ALA A 191 -21.93 -15.16 5.91
N GLN A 192 -21.51 -14.43 6.95
CA GLN A 192 -20.77 -13.19 6.82
C GLN A 192 -19.34 -13.45 6.34
N ARG A 193 -18.84 -12.50 5.53
CA ARG A 193 -17.43 -12.45 5.12
C ARG A 193 -16.71 -11.43 5.99
N TYR A 194 -15.82 -11.93 6.81
CA TYR A 194 -14.95 -11.07 7.64
C TYR A 194 -13.58 -10.96 7.01
N LYS A 195 -13.03 -9.75 7.04
CA LYS A 195 -11.61 -9.52 6.75
C LYS A 195 -10.82 -9.48 8.04
N VAL A 196 -9.62 -10.03 7.99
CA VAL A 196 -8.60 -9.81 9.00
C VAL A 196 -7.92 -8.50 8.72
N PHE A 197 -7.85 -7.63 9.72
CA PHE A 197 -6.97 -6.47 9.67
C PHE A 197 -5.74 -6.69 10.56
N LEU A 198 -4.61 -6.22 10.06
CA LEU A 198 -3.34 -6.11 10.76
C LEU A 198 -2.89 -4.67 10.66
N GLN A 199 -2.58 -4.06 11.80
CA GLN A 199 -2.13 -2.67 11.84
C GLN A 199 -0.90 -2.53 12.73
N LEU A 200 0.05 -1.74 12.26
CA LEU A 200 1.24 -1.35 13.01
C LEU A 200 1.06 0.10 13.47
N LEU A 201 0.95 0.30 14.77
CA LEU A 201 0.61 1.57 15.40
C LEU A 201 1.80 2.16 16.14
N ASP A 202 2.01 3.46 16.05
CA ASP A 202 2.95 4.16 16.93
C ASP A 202 2.36 4.47 18.31
N GLY A 203 3.12 5.22 19.14
CA GLY A 203 2.68 5.59 20.49
C GLY A 203 1.51 6.58 20.55
N ALA A 204 1.12 7.16 19.42
CA ALA A 204 -0.06 8.03 19.27
C ALA A 204 -1.23 7.33 18.57
N ASP A 205 -1.16 6.01 18.43
CA ASP A 205 -2.13 5.16 17.70
C ASP A 205 -2.30 5.53 16.22
N GLN A 206 -1.28 6.16 15.62
CA GLN A 206 -1.25 6.36 14.16
C GLN A 206 -0.83 5.08 13.45
N VAL A 207 -1.52 4.77 12.33
CA VAL A 207 -1.28 3.57 11.52
C VAL A 207 -0.11 3.82 10.58
N TRP A 208 0.98 3.06 10.72
CA TRP A 208 2.17 3.16 9.87
C TRP A 208 2.28 2.04 8.82
N ALA A 209 1.68 0.89 9.11
CA ALA A 209 1.49 -0.18 8.14
C ALA A 209 0.14 -0.86 8.40
N GLN A 210 -0.49 -1.30 7.33
CA GLN A 210 -1.81 -1.94 7.39
C GLN A 210 -1.93 -3.00 6.31
N ARG A 211 -2.61 -4.09 6.66
CA ARG A 211 -3.08 -5.09 5.73
C ARG A 211 -4.46 -5.58 6.10
N ASP A 212 -5.37 -5.51 5.13
CA ASP A 212 -6.74 -6.01 5.24
C ASP A 212 -6.96 -7.07 4.16
N ALA A 213 -7.27 -8.29 4.56
CA ALA A 213 -7.53 -9.38 3.62
C ALA A 213 -8.49 -10.40 4.20
N GLU A 214 -9.20 -11.12 3.36
CA GLU A 214 -9.88 -12.33 3.79
C GLU A 214 -8.86 -13.42 4.12
N PRO A 215 -9.18 -14.34 5.03
CA PRO A 215 -8.23 -15.34 5.50
C PRO A 215 -7.63 -16.24 4.41
N ALA A 216 -6.41 -16.70 4.67
CA ALA A 216 -5.62 -17.60 3.83
C ALA A 216 -5.47 -17.07 2.39
N GLY A 217 -5.05 -15.79 2.25
CA GLY A 217 -4.84 -15.17 0.94
C GLY A 217 -6.11 -15.06 0.10
N GLU A 218 -7.28 -14.92 0.75
CA GLU A 218 -8.63 -14.90 0.15
C GLU A 218 -9.16 -16.25 -0.33
N SER A 219 -8.39 -17.33 -0.12
CA SER A 219 -8.82 -18.69 -0.51
C SER A 219 -9.79 -19.35 0.49
N ARG A 220 -9.84 -18.86 1.73
CA ARG A 220 -10.69 -19.40 2.80
C ARG A 220 -11.53 -18.30 3.46
N PRO A 221 -12.48 -17.67 2.73
CA PRO A 221 -13.38 -16.68 3.31
C PRO A 221 -14.15 -17.27 4.48
N THR A 222 -14.41 -16.48 5.52
CA THR A 222 -15.06 -16.95 6.77
C THR A 222 -16.41 -17.62 6.55
N SER A 223 -17.11 -17.27 5.46
CA SER A 223 -18.37 -17.93 5.06
C SER A 223 -18.22 -19.41 4.66
N THR A 224 -16.99 -19.88 4.47
CA THR A 224 -16.70 -21.30 4.17
C THR A 224 -16.23 -22.09 5.39
N TRP A 225 -16.04 -21.42 6.54
CA TRP A 225 -15.50 -22.04 7.74
C TRP A 225 -16.51 -22.98 8.41
N GLN A 226 -16.03 -24.10 8.91
CA GLN A 226 -16.85 -25.08 9.62
C GLN A 226 -16.41 -25.19 11.09
N PRO A 227 -17.35 -25.36 12.04
CA PRO A 227 -16.99 -25.53 13.44
C PRO A 227 -16.02 -26.71 13.66
N GLY A 228 -14.97 -26.45 14.44
CA GLY A 228 -13.90 -27.40 14.72
C GLY A 228 -12.72 -27.34 13.75
N GLU A 229 -12.81 -26.60 12.65
CA GLU A 229 -11.66 -26.40 11.74
C GLU A 229 -10.57 -25.56 12.38
N VAL A 230 -9.32 -25.82 11.97
CA VAL A 230 -8.17 -24.99 12.24
C VAL A 230 -7.72 -24.36 10.92
N ILE A 231 -7.67 -23.03 10.87
CA ILE A 231 -7.27 -22.28 9.69
C ILE A 231 -5.92 -21.61 9.97
N GLU A 232 -4.92 -21.90 9.16
CA GLU A 232 -3.68 -21.13 9.11
C GLU A 232 -3.81 -20.01 8.10
N ASP A 233 -3.61 -18.79 8.59
CA ASP A 233 -3.88 -17.56 7.86
C ASP A 233 -2.59 -16.73 7.79
N ARG A 234 -2.03 -16.58 6.59
CA ARG A 234 -0.73 -15.98 6.33
C ARG A 234 -0.88 -14.59 5.73
N HIS A 235 -0.24 -13.63 6.36
CA HIS A 235 -0.24 -12.23 5.93
C HIS A 235 1.18 -11.68 5.84
N GLY A 236 1.51 -11.03 4.73
CA GLY A 236 2.70 -10.21 4.62
C GLY A 236 2.35 -8.75 4.89
N LEU A 237 2.88 -8.17 5.95
CA LEU A 237 2.72 -6.75 6.28
C LEU A 237 3.96 -5.98 5.82
N LEU A 238 3.83 -5.19 4.75
CA LEU A 238 4.92 -4.35 4.26
C LEU A 238 5.13 -3.16 5.20
N ILE A 239 6.33 -3.05 5.74
CA ILE A 239 6.77 -1.82 6.40
C ILE A 239 7.24 -0.88 5.30
N ALA A 240 6.41 0.07 4.90
CA ALA A 240 6.69 0.92 3.75
C ALA A 240 8.06 1.60 3.85
N PRO A 241 8.79 1.80 2.72
CA PRO A 241 9.98 2.64 2.69
C PRO A 241 9.74 3.99 3.36
N GLY A 242 10.71 4.47 4.12
CA GLY A 242 10.62 5.74 4.84
C GLY A 242 9.81 5.71 6.13
N THR A 243 9.23 4.58 6.53
CA THR A 243 8.64 4.46 7.87
C THR A 243 9.70 4.75 8.92
N PRO A 244 9.46 5.70 9.85
CA PRO A 244 10.44 6.09 10.87
C PRO A 244 10.92 4.90 11.70
N PRO A 245 12.20 4.79 12.02
CA PRO A 245 12.67 3.84 13.01
C PRO A 245 12.01 4.06 14.36
N GLY A 246 11.65 2.96 15.04
CA GLY A 246 10.97 3.05 16.34
C GLY A 246 10.26 1.76 16.73
N ARG A 247 9.58 1.81 17.86
CA ARG A 247 8.79 0.68 18.38
C ARG A 247 7.31 0.91 18.08
N TYR A 248 6.71 -0.08 17.46
CA TYR A 248 5.33 -0.06 17.01
C TYR A 248 4.55 -1.21 17.62
N ARG A 249 3.30 -0.98 17.95
CA ARG A 249 2.38 -2.00 18.45
C ARG A 249 1.68 -2.67 17.26
N LEU A 250 1.81 -3.99 17.16
CA LEU A 250 1.10 -4.78 16.18
C LEU A 250 -0.25 -5.20 16.75
N ILE A 251 -1.33 -4.87 16.06
CA ILE A 251 -2.68 -5.31 16.42
C ILE A 251 -3.33 -6.10 15.28
N ALA A 252 -4.26 -6.98 15.65
CA ALA A 252 -5.09 -7.71 14.70
C ALA A 252 -6.55 -7.75 15.13
N GLY A 253 -7.44 -7.91 14.18
CA GLY A 253 -8.86 -8.13 14.44
C GLY A 253 -9.61 -8.56 13.20
N LEU A 254 -10.91 -8.70 13.34
CA LEU A 254 -11.84 -9.07 12.28
C LEU A 254 -12.89 -7.97 12.11
N TYR A 255 -13.25 -7.66 10.87
CA TYR A 255 -14.38 -6.79 10.58
C TYR A 255 -15.23 -7.34 9.44
N ASP A 256 -16.52 -7.07 9.49
CA ASP A 256 -17.48 -7.43 8.45
C ASP A 256 -17.12 -6.67 7.14
N ALA A 257 -16.89 -7.42 6.07
CA ALA A 257 -16.40 -6.87 4.80
C ALA A 257 -17.40 -5.91 4.12
N ALA A 258 -18.69 -6.02 4.43
CA ALA A 258 -19.72 -5.17 3.84
C ALA A 258 -19.98 -3.89 4.64
N THR A 259 -19.88 -3.95 5.98
CA THR A 259 -20.27 -2.85 6.86
C THR A 259 -19.10 -2.15 7.53
N GLY A 260 -17.91 -2.77 7.57
CA GLY A 260 -16.76 -2.29 8.31
C GLY A 260 -16.84 -2.48 9.83
N VAL A 261 -17.92 -3.04 10.35
CA VAL A 261 -18.12 -3.25 11.78
C VAL A 261 -17.15 -4.31 12.28
N ARG A 262 -16.33 -3.95 13.27
CA ARG A 262 -15.36 -4.84 13.87
C ARG A 262 -16.02 -5.85 14.80
N LEU A 263 -15.53 -7.08 14.74
CA LEU A 263 -15.93 -8.14 15.66
C LEU A 263 -15.22 -7.94 17.00
N ARG A 264 -15.98 -8.06 18.08
CA ARG A 264 -15.43 -7.81 19.40
C ARG A 264 -14.82 -9.04 20.05
N THR A 265 -13.76 -8.82 20.81
CA THR A 265 -13.29 -9.72 21.87
C THR A 265 -14.04 -9.40 23.17
N SER A 266 -13.64 -10.00 24.31
CA SER A 266 -14.19 -9.63 25.63
C SER A 266 -13.98 -8.16 25.99
N ASP A 267 -12.84 -7.59 25.59
CA ASP A 267 -12.35 -6.32 26.12
C ASP A 267 -12.22 -5.22 25.08
N ALA A 268 -12.05 -5.60 23.79
CA ALA A 268 -11.78 -4.67 22.71
C ALA A 268 -12.40 -5.15 21.38
N ASP A 269 -12.10 -4.44 20.30
CA ASP A 269 -12.41 -4.83 18.93
C ASP A 269 -11.15 -5.25 18.13
N PHE A 270 -10.06 -5.48 18.85
CA PHE A 270 -8.78 -5.99 18.34
C PHE A 270 -8.05 -6.79 19.42
N VAL A 271 -6.99 -7.47 19.01
CA VAL A 271 -6.00 -8.11 19.92
C VAL A 271 -4.64 -7.45 19.72
N ASP A 272 -3.94 -7.20 20.83
CA ASP A 272 -2.53 -6.77 20.82
C ASP A 272 -1.63 -7.99 20.61
N LEU A 273 -0.83 -7.98 19.55
CA LEU A 273 0.10 -9.05 19.19
C LEU A 273 1.55 -8.77 19.62
N GLY A 274 1.78 -7.64 20.27
CA GLY A 274 3.09 -7.25 20.80
C GLY A 274 3.76 -6.13 20.04
N LEU A 275 5.04 -5.93 20.32
CA LEU A 275 5.83 -4.84 19.77
C LEU A 275 6.76 -5.33 18.64
N ILE A 276 6.80 -4.55 17.58
CA ILE A 276 7.72 -4.70 16.45
C ILE A 276 8.65 -3.50 16.43
N GLU A 277 9.94 -3.76 16.31
CA GLU A 277 10.94 -2.70 16.14
C GLU A 277 11.19 -2.47 14.65
N VAL A 278 10.89 -1.29 14.17
CA VAL A 278 11.28 -0.85 12.83
C VAL A 278 12.65 -0.21 12.93
N THR A 279 13.61 -0.72 12.17
CA THR A 279 14.98 -0.21 12.14
C THR A 279 15.22 0.61 10.88
N ARG A 280 16.31 1.40 10.90
CA ARG A 280 16.79 2.09 9.70
C ARG A 280 17.32 1.06 8.71
N PRO A 281 17.08 1.20 7.40
CA PRO A 281 17.72 0.37 6.39
C PRO A 281 19.23 0.70 6.31
N ASP A 282 20.05 -0.28 5.88
CA ASP A 282 21.50 -0.12 5.75
C ASP A 282 21.90 0.99 4.76
N ALA A 283 21.07 1.25 3.77
CA ALA A 283 21.23 2.34 2.80
C ALA A 283 19.90 3.07 2.61
N PRO A 284 19.92 4.39 2.35
CA PRO A 284 18.71 5.14 2.04
C PRO A 284 17.97 4.56 0.83
N TRP A 285 16.66 4.47 0.93
CA TRP A 285 15.81 4.07 -0.19
C TRP A 285 15.93 5.09 -1.33
N PRO A 286 16.00 4.63 -2.59
CA PRO A 286 16.00 5.53 -3.73
C PRO A 286 14.63 6.22 -3.83
N ARG A 287 14.61 7.47 -4.33
CA ARG A 287 13.36 8.22 -4.52
C ARG A 287 12.29 7.46 -5.30
N ALA A 288 12.69 6.60 -6.24
CA ALA A 288 11.78 5.80 -7.04
C ALA A 288 10.95 4.79 -6.22
N ALA A 289 11.37 4.48 -4.97
CA ALA A 289 10.61 3.62 -4.06
C ALA A 289 9.38 4.33 -3.44
N PHE A 290 9.23 5.64 -3.64
CA PHE A 290 8.14 6.44 -3.09
C PHE A 290 7.20 6.88 -4.21
N THR A 291 5.96 6.39 -4.16
CA THR A 291 4.90 6.85 -5.07
C THR A 291 4.24 8.08 -4.47
N MET A 292 4.24 9.18 -5.20
CA MET A 292 3.66 10.46 -4.77
C MET A 292 2.59 10.89 -5.77
N GLN A 293 1.39 11.21 -5.27
CA GLN A 293 0.32 11.80 -6.08
C GLN A 293 0.69 13.21 -6.52
N THR A 294 1.28 13.98 -5.60
CA THR A 294 1.74 15.35 -5.87
C THR A 294 3.24 15.44 -5.60
N VAL A 295 4.00 15.74 -6.65
CA VAL A 295 5.44 16.02 -6.56
C VAL A 295 5.62 17.50 -6.28
N VAL A 296 6.43 17.85 -5.26
CA VAL A 296 6.63 19.23 -4.80
C VAL A 296 8.07 19.71 -5.01
N ASP A 297 9.05 18.91 -4.63
CA ASP A 297 10.49 19.18 -4.75
C ASP A 297 10.91 20.52 -4.15
N ARG A 298 10.43 20.84 -2.96
CA ARG A 298 10.69 22.13 -2.32
C ARG A 298 11.60 21.99 -1.12
N GLN A 299 12.72 22.73 -1.18
CA GLN A 299 13.63 22.81 -0.04
C GLN A 299 13.08 23.76 1.04
N LEU A 300 13.07 23.27 2.28
CA LEU A 300 12.63 23.97 3.48
C LEU A 300 13.72 23.81 4.55
N GLY A 301 14.70 24.73 4.53
CA GLY A 301 15.88 24.61 5.39
C GLY A 301 16.76 23.39 5.03
N ASP A 302 16.99 22.53 6.02
CA ASP A 302 17.83 21.33 5.89
C ASP A 302 17.08 20.11 5.34
N VAL A 303 15.81 20.25 4.97
CA VAL A 303 14.99 19.20 4.40
C VAL A 303 14.35 19.62 3.08
N ILE A 304 14.03 18.65 2.24
CA ILE A 304 13.25 18.83 1.02
C ILE A 304 11.93 18.10 1.20
N LEU A 305 10.79 18.76 0.98
CA LEU A 305 9.54 18.10 0.75
C LEU A 305 9.54 17.58 -0.70
N LEU A 306 9.69 16.28 -0.89
CA LEU A 306 9.68 15.64 -2.21
C LEU A 306 8.29 15.64 -2.82
N GLY A 307 7.28 15.40 -2.01
CA GLY A 307 5.88 15.34 -2.41
C GLY A 307 5.00 14.74 -1.33
N TYR A 308 3.75 14.51 -1.68
CA TYR A 308 2.78 13.94 -0.73
C TYR A 308 1.68 13.14 -1.44
N ASN A 309 1.01 12.28 -0.66
CA ASN A 309 -0.26 11.66 -0.98
C ASN A 309 -1.34 12.21 -0.06
N HIS A 310 -2.57 12.24 -0.53
CA HIS A 310 -3.71 12.67 0.29
C HIS A 310 -4.94 11.80 -0.02
N TYR A 311 -5.72 11.53 1.02
CA TYR A 311 -6.98 10.78 0.91
C TYR A 311 -7.86 11.01 2.15
N PRO A 312 -9.19 10.79 2.06
CA PRO A 312 -10.03 10.77 3.24
C PRO A 312 -9.70 9.55 4.10
N ARG A 313 -9.52 9.74 5.41
CA ARG A 313 -9.31 8.65 6.37
C ARG A 313 -10.63 7.91 6.62
N GLY A 314 -10.65 6.59 6.48
CA GLY A 314 -11.86 5.81 6.72
C GLY A 314 -11.77 4.36 6.28
N PHE A 315 -12.89 3.65 6.39
CA PHE A 315 -13.04 2.24 6.06
C PHE A 315 -12.76 1.91 4.58
N SER A 316 -13.22 2.76 3.68
CA SER A 316 -13.00 2.61 2.24
C SER A 316 -12.32 3.86 1.70
N HIS A 317 -11.06 3.74 1.33
CA HIS A 317 -10.32 4.81 0.69
C HIS A 317 -9.68 4.28 -0.60
N ALA A 318 -10.49 4.26 -1.65
CA ALA A 318 -9.90 4.22 -2.98
C ALA A 318 -9.20 5.58 -3.21
N PRO A 319 -8.07 5.61 -3.95
CA PRO A 319 -7.35 6.86 -4.23
C PRO A 319 -8.22 7.98 -4.84
N GLU A 320 -9.33 7.60 -5.44
CA GLU A 320 -10.28 8.46 -6.13
C GLU A 320 -11.50 8.84 -5.27
N THR A 321 -11.54 8.39 -3.99
CA THR A 321 -12.65 8.74 -3.11
C THR A 321 -12.68 10.25 -2.89
N PRO A 322 -13.79 10.94 -3.22
CA PRO A 322 -13.88 12.37 -3.02
C PRO A 322 -13.75 12.73 -1.55
N LEU A 323 -12.99 13.79 -1.28
CA LEU A 323 -12.88 14.37 0.05
C LEU A 323 -14.12 15.22 0.34
N ARG A 324 -14.78 14.98 1.45
CA ARG A 324 -16.02 15.67 1.83
C ARG A 324 -15.83 16.47 3.10
N ARG A 325 -16.69 17.45 3.30
CA ARG A 325 -16.76 18.18 4.57
C ARG A 325 -17.08 17.22 5.72
N GLY A 326 -16.43 17.43 6.84
CA GLY A 326 -16.51 16.54 8.01
C GLY A 326 -15.57 15.34 7.97
N ASP A 327 -14.92 15.08 6.83
CA ASP A 327 -13.90 14.03 6.72
C ASP A 327 -12.61 14.43 7.47
N ILE A 328 -11.75 13.44 7.68
CA ILE A 328 -10.37 13.66 8.06
C ILE A 328 -9.52 13.53 6.80
N LEU A 329 -8.90 14.63 6.38
CA LEU A 329 -7.89 14.62 5.33
C LEU A 329 -6.59 14.09 5.89
N HIS A 330 -6.18 12.91 5.42
CA HIS A 330 -4.88 12.32 5.72
C HIS A 330 -3.85 12.74 4.68
N LEU A 331 -2.65 13.10 5.15
CA LEU A 331 -1.49 13.43 4.32
C LEU A 331 -0.35 12.47 4.66
N ASP A 332 0.15 11.73 3.66
CA ASP A 332 1.48 11.12 3.70
C ASP A 332 2.49 12.07 3.07
N LEU A 333 3.48 12.50 3.83
CA LEU A 333 4.48 13.49 3.42
C LEU A 333 5.84 12.80 3.26
N PHE A 334 6.55 13.07 2.17
CA PHE A 334 7.85 12.46 1.91
C PHE A 334 8.95 13.50 1.98
N TRP A 335 9.79 13.38 3.00
CA TRP A 335 10.85 14.30 3.33
C TRP A 335 12.21 13.70 3.01
N GLN A 336 13.09 14.48 2.39
CA GLN A 336 14.49 14.10 2.24
C GLN A 336 15.37 15.05 3.05
N ALA A 337 16.24 14.48 3.89
CA ALA A 337 17.25 15.25 4.60
C ALA A 337 18.38 15.67 3.65
N VAL A 338 18.64 16.98 3.58
CA VAL A 338 19.82 17.53 2.88
C VAL A 338 21.02 17.51 3.82
N ALA A 339 20.78 17.90 5.06
CA ALA A 339 21.71 17.81 6.17
C ALA A 339 20.95 17.35 7.42
N THR A 340 21.66 16.93 8.47
CA THR A 340 21.01 16.61 9.75
C THR A 340 20.66 17.92 10.45
N PRO A 341 19.36 18.25 10.66
CA PRO A 341 18.98 19.46 11.39
C PRO A 341 19.48 19.43 12.83
N MET A 342 19.89 20.57 13.35
CA MET A 342 20.38 20.69 14.73
C MET A 342 19.29 20.40 15.78
N GLN A 343 18.02 20.63 15.42
CA GLN A 343 16.85 20.40 16.28
C GLN A 343 15.75 19.73 15.49
N GLY A 344 14.86 18.99 16.17
CA GLY A 344 13.66 18.42 15.59
C GLY A 344 12.74 19.53 15.06
N GLN A 345 12.51 19.53 13.74
CA GLN A 345 11.66 20.53 13.10
C GLN A 345 10.19 20.13 13.24
N GLN A 346 9.34 21.15 13.35
CA GLN A 346 7.89 21.03 13.31
C GLN A 346 7.37 21.61 12.00
N MET A 347 6.18 21.22 11.61
CA MET A 347 5.45 21.83 10.50
C MET A 347 4.06 22.26 10.95
N THR A 348 3.49 23.20 10.22
CA THR A 348 2.05 23.48 10.25
C THR A 348 1.54 23.35 8.81
N VAL A 349 0.49 22.57 8.61
CA VAL A 349 -0.22 22.48 7.35
C VAL A 349 -1.56 23.17 7.50
N SER A 350 -1.90 24.04 6.56
CA SER A 350 -3.20 24.72 6.52
C SER A 350 -3.87 24.56 5.18
N LEU A 351 -5.20 24.63 5.20
CA LEU A 351 -6.01 24.78 4.01
C LEU A 351 -6.47 26.25 3.91
N ASP A 352 -6.12 26.88 2.81
CA ASP A 352 -6.54 28.24 2.50
C ASP A 352 -7.68 28.20 1.47
N GLY A 353 -8.79 28.79 1.84
CA GLY A 353 -9.97 28.91 0.98
C GLY A 353 -9.79 29.92 -0.18
N PRO A 354 -10.83 30.06 -1.03
CA PRO A 354 -10.77 30.92 -2.22
C PRO A 354 -10.43 32.39 -1.94
N ALA A 355 -10.74 32.89 -0.73
CA ALA A 355 -10.41 34.25 -0.30
C ALA A 355 -9.03 34.36 0.38
N SER A 356 -8.16 33.37 0.23
CA SER A 356 -6.85 33.28 0.90
C SER A 356 -6.92 33.37 2.43
N SER A 357 -8.08 33.02 3.01
CA SER A 357 -8.26 32.88 4.45
C SER A 357 -7.93 31.46 4.88
N GLN A 358 -7.12 31.32 5.91
CA GLN A 358 -6.88 30.04 6.53
C GLN A 358 -8.18 29.51 7.14
N VAL A 359 -8.56 28.28 6.79
CA VAL A 359 -9.83 27.68 7.24
C VAL A 359 -9.56 26.57 8.25
N VAL A 360 -8.54 25.75 8.00
CA VAL A 360 -8.14 24.63 8.84
C VAL A 360 -6.62 24.65 8.95
N SER A 361 -6.09 24.33 10.11
CA SER A 361 -4.64 24.10 10.27
C SER A 361 -4.38 23.05 11.33
N GLU A 362 -3.32 22.28 11.13
CA GLU A 362 -2.80 21.30 12.07
C GLU A 362 -1.28 21.39 12.10
N ALA A 363 -0.71 21.16 13.29
CA ALA A 363 0.72 21.22 13.52
C ALA A 363 1.25 19.89 14.06
N GLY A 364 2.43 19.52 13.64
CA GLY A 364 3.08 18.30 14.10
C GLY A 364 4.55 18.20 13.70
N PRO A 365 5.24 17.14 14.13
CA PRO A 365 6.59 16.88 13.67
C PRO A 365 6.58 16.60 12.15
N LEU A 366 7.74 16.78 11.49
CA LEU A 366 7.85 16.46 10.04
C LEU A 366 7.49 15.00 9.72
N ALA A 367 7.80 14.07 10.64
CA ALA A 367 7.46 12.66 10.50
C ALA A 367 6.81 12.13 11.78
N SER A 368 7.61 11.72 12.76
CA SER A 368 7.14 11.13 14.01
C SER A 368 7.81 11.80 15.19
N ALA A 369 7.10 11.94 16.30
CA ALA A 369 7.67 12.43 17.56
C ALA A 369 8.80 11.52 18.09
N GLY A 370 8.73 10.21 17.80
CA GLY A 370 9.74 9.23 18.18
C GLY A 370 11.00 9.27 17.32
N TYR A 371 10.94 9.92 16.14
CA TYR A 371 12.07 10.05 15.20
C TYR A 371 12.15 11.48 14.65
N PRO A 372 12.56 12.44 15.48
CA PRO A 372 12.65 13.85 15.07
C PRO A 372 13.70 14.04 13.97
N SER A 373 13.53 15.08 13.13
CA SER A 373 14.41 15.35 12.00
C SER A 373 15.89 15.54 12.38
N SER A 374 16.18 15.90 13.63
CA SER A 374 17.55 15.96 14.18
C SER A 374 18.28 14.60 14.25
N GLN A 375 17.58 13.49 14.04
CA GLN A 375 18.15 12.15 13.96
C GLN A 375 18.32 11.65 12.51
N TRP A 376 17.82 12.42 11.52
CA TRP A 376 17.88 11.99 10.12
C TRP A 376 19.29 12.11 9.57
N GLN A 377 19.63 11.20 8.67
CA GLN A 377 20.92 11.23 7.96
C GLN A 377 20.78 11.95 6.61
N PRO A 378 21.83 12.63 6.14
CA PRO A 378 21.82 13.23 4.80
C PRO A 378 21.47 12.19 3.72
N GLY A 379 20.54 12.54 2.84
CA GLY A 379 20.02 11.66 1.79
C GLY A 379 18.90 10.72 2.23
N GLU A 380 18.65 10.58 3.53
CA GLU A 380 17.54 9.75 4.05
C GLU A 380 16.19 10.33 3.63
N ILE A 381 15.30 9.45 3.16
CA ILE A 381 13.91 9.83 2.87
C ILE A 381 13.04 9.25 3.97
N VAL A 382 12.32 10.13 4.67
CA VAL A 382 11.46 9.79 5.80
C VAL A 382 10.01 10.13 5.46
N ARG A 383 9.09 9.21 5.72
CA ARG A 383 7.66 9.43 5.60
C ARG A 383 7.13 10.08 6.86
N GLY A 384 6.38 11.17 6.70
CA GLY A 384 5.60 11.82 7.74
C GLY A 384 4.12 11.60 7.50
N GLN A 385 3.32 11.75 8.54
CA GLN A 385 1.86 11.68 8.48
C GLN A 385 1.25 12.87 9.22
N LEU A 386 0.16 13.40 8.68
CA LEU A 386 -0.63 14.44 9.31
C LEU A 386 -2.10 14.29 8.96
N ASP A 387 -2.96 14.44 9.95
CA ASP A 387 -4.41 14.41 9.80
C ASP A 387 -4.98 15.80 10.01
N LEU A 388 -5.80 16.30 9.05
CA LEU A 388 -6.57 17.53 9.21
C LEU A 388 -8.05 17.19 9.27
N THR A 389 -8.71 17.53 10.39
CA THR A 389 -10.17 17.37 10.49
C THR A 389 -10.87 18.53 9.78
N LEU A 390 -11.64 18.19 8.75
CA LEU A 390 -12.40 19.19 7.98
C LEU A 390 -13.66 19.55 8.74
N PRO A 391 -13.98 20.86 8.92
CA PRO A 391 -15.24 21.29 9.50
C PRO A 391 -16.45 20.80 8.67
N ALA A 392 -17.53 20.42 9.36
CA ALA A 392 -18.75 19.97 8.68
C ALA A 392 -19.48 21.09 7.89
N ASP A 393 -19.19 22.35 8.23
CA ASP A 393 -19.71 23.56 7.58
C ASP A 393 -18.75 24.16 6.55
N LEU A 394 -17.63 23.47 6.25
CA LEU A 394 -16.65 23.90 5.27
C LEU A 394 -17.31 24.04 3.89
N PRO A 395 -17.20 25.18 3.18
CA PRO A 395 -17.73 25.31 1.83
C PRO A 395 -17.08 24.32 0.86
N ALA A 396 -17.88 23.74 -0.05
CA ALA A 396 -17.34 22.94 -1.13
C ALA A 396 -16.47 23.83 -2.06
N GLY A 397 -15.36 23.28 -2.56
CA GLY A 397 -14.47 24.02 -3.45
C GLY A 397 -13.03 23.52 -3.43
N VAL A 398 -12.18 24.27 -4.13
CA VAL A 398 -10.74 23.98 -4.23
C VAL A 398 -10.00 24.80 -3.16
N TYR A 399 -9.23 24.11 -2.34
CA TYR A 399 -8.42 24.69 -1.27
C TYR A 399 -6.94 24.53 -1.57
N ARG A 400 -6.15 25.57 -1.29
CA ARG A 400 -4.69 25.48 -1.35
C ARG A 400 -4.18 24.79 -0.09
N VAL A 401 -3.26 23.87 -0.26
CA VAL A 401 -2.50 23.26 0.83
C VAL A 401 -1.25 24.08 1.05
N VAL A 402 -1.17 24.75 2.20
CA VAL A 402 -0.05 25.61 2.56
C VAL A 402 0.71 24.97 3.71
N MET A 403 2.02 24.84 3.55
CA MET A 403 2.92 24.29 4.57
C MET A 403 3.86 25.33 5.11
N HIS A 404 3.98 25.40 6.40
CA HIS A 404 4.93 26.24 7.10
C HIS A 404 5.86 25.38 7.96
N VAL A 405 7.17 25.57 7.76
CA VAL A 405 8.21 25.01 8.64
C VAL A 405 8.94 26.20 9.27
N PRO A 406 8.91 26.37 10.59
CA PRO A 406 9.52 27.52 11.26
C PRO A 406 11.00 27.71 10.89
N GLY A 407 11.39 28.95 10.68
CA GLY A 407 12.76 29.31 10.28
C GLY A 407 13.05 29.15 8.78
N THR A 408 12.06 28.81 7.96
CA THR A 408 12.23 28.70 6.50
C THR A 408 11.61 29.87 5.74
N ILE A 409 11.95 30.03 4.46
CA ILE A 409 11.41 31.04 3.55
C ILE A 409 10.52 30.35 2.52
N PRO A 410 9.32 30.86 2.20
CA PRO A 410 8.70 32.08 2.74
C PRO A 410 8.13 31.92 4.15
N ILE A 411 8.23 32.98 4.96
CA ILE A 411 7.75 33.01 6.36
C ILE A 411 6.22 32.77 6.40
N ALA A 412 5.48 33.17 5.37
CA ALA A 412 4.02 32.97 5.26
C ALA A 412 3.61 31.54 4.91
N GLY A 413 4.57 30.61 4.76
CA GLY A 413 4.31 29.25 4.31
C GLY A 413 4.47 29.06 2.80
N ALA A 414 4.62 27.81 2.41
CA ALA A 414 4.79 27.37 1.04
C ALA A 414 3.51 26.74 0.50
N ASP A 415 2.99 27.23 -0.61
CA ASP A 415 1.95 26.54 -1.38
C ASP A 415 2.56 25.24 -1.93
N ILE A 416 1.98 24.09 -1.56
CA ILE A 416 2.46 22.76 -1.93
C ILE A 416 1.47 22.01 -2.83
N GLY A 417 0.28 22.56 -3.07
CA GLY A 417 -0.72 21.97 -3.95
C GLY A 417 -2.14 22.36 -3.61
N MET A 418 -3.10 21.62 -4.18
CA MET A 418 -4.52 21.88 -4.02
C MET A 418 -5.27 20.59 -3.71
N VAL A 419 -6.37 20.71 -2.95
CA VAL A 419 -7.33 19.64 -2.70
C VAL A 419 -8.74 20.12 -3.04
N ASN A 420 -9.56 19.25 -3.59
CA ASN A 420 -10.97 19.53 -3.86
C ASN A 420 -11.82 18.91 -2.77
N ILE A 421 -12.72 19.69 -2.17
CA ILE A 421 -13.63 19.27 -1.11
C ILE A 421 -15.07 19.42 -1.63
N GLU A 422 -15.82 18.30 -1.59
CA GLU A 422 -17.23 18.22 -2.02
C GLU A 422 -18.23 18.52 -0.89
#